data_ec0e6d3067ecea193fbc5bf09f80fa5a
#
_entry.id   ec0e6d3067ecea193fbc5bf09f80fa5a
#
_cell.length_a   1.000
_cell.length_b   1.000
_cell.length_c   1.000
_cell.angle_alpha   90.00
_cell.angle_beta   90.00
_cell.angle_gamma   90.00
#
_symmetry.space_group_name_H-M   'P 1'
#
loop_
_entity.id
_entity.type
_entity.pdbx_description
1 polymer ?
#
loop_
_entity_poly.entity_id
_entity_poly.type
_entity_poly.pdbx_seq_one_letter_code
_entity_poly.pdbx_strand_id
1 'polypeptide(L)'
;MQIHITIEDGEVRAMLGNLAGRMNNMSPVMRNIGEIVRTSIERNFEAGGRPDKWPLSGRVKKEGGQTLSDTARLRRSFTVRGYPDRAEVGTNDIKAAIHQLGGIIRAKNKPFLKFKIGNQWVQKKEVRIPARPFLMVQDEDWPKMTQYLGKYFIEGTV
;
A
#
# COMPACT_ATOMS: atom_id res chain seq x y z
N MET A 1 8.82 -58.59 -30.45
CA MET A 1 8.50 -58.22 -29.07
C MET A 1 8.01 -56.76 -29.07
N GLN A 2 6.72 -56.49 -28.82
CA GLN A 2 6.16 -55.14 -28.73
C GLN A 2 6.02 -54.78 -27.25
N ILE A 3 6.60 -53.65 -26.87
CA ILE A 3 6.45 -53.11 -25.52
C ILE A 3 5.45 -51.96 -25.62
N HIS A 4 4.31 -52.09 -24.94
CA HIS A 4 3.32 -51.04 -24.80
C HIS A 4 3.51 -50.37 -23.42
N ILE A 5 3.68 -49.08 -23.43
CA ILE A 5 3.71 -48.25 -22.19
C ILE A 5 2.44 -47.42 -22.19
N THR A 6 1.59 -47.62 -21.20
CA THR A 6 0.39 -46.78 -20.97
C THR A 6 0.71 -45.85 -19.80
N ILE A 7 0.57 -44.55 -20.01
CA ILE A 7 0.75 -43.55 -18.96
C ILE A 7 -0.65 -43.06 -18.59
N GLU A 8 -1.04 -43.25 -17.34
CA GLU A 8 -2.27 -42.70 -16.79
C GLU A 8 -1.98 -41.25 -16.33
N ASP A 9 -2.49 -40.28 -17.10
CA ASP A 9 -2.23 -38.86 -16.88
C ASP A 9 -3.46 -38.09 -16.35
N GLY A 10 -4.51 -38.81 -15.95
CA GLY A 10 -5.78 -38.20 -15.50
C GLY A 10 -5.65 -37.21 -14.36
N GLU A 11 -4.88 -37.57 -13.35
CA GLU A 11 -4.63 -36.69 -12.19
C GLU A 11 -3.82 -35.44 -12.57
N VAL A 12 -2.82 -35.59 -13.44
CA VAL A 12 -2.00 -34.48 -13.92
C VAL A 12 -2.84 -33.52 -14.76
N ARG A 13 -3.71 -34.04 -15.63
CA ARG A 13 -4.65 -33.22 -16.42
C ARG A 13 -5.64 -32.46 -15.53
N ALA A 14 -6.18 -33.13 -14.52
CA ALA A 14 -7.08 -32.47 -13.56
C ALA A 14 -6.38 -31.34 -12.79
N MET A 15 -5.15 -31.60 -12.33
CA MET A 15 -4.33 -30.58 -11.65
C MET A 15 -4.04 -29.38 -12.55
N LEU A 16 -3.63 -29.62 -13.80
CA LEU A 16 -3.37 -28.55 -14.77
C LEU A 16 -4.64 -27.77 -15.11
N GLY A 17 -5.79 -28.44 -15.25
CA GLY A 17 -7.08 -27.80 -15.47
C GLY A 17 -7.49 -26.89 -14.30
N ASN A 18 -7.31 -27.35 -13.07
CA ASN A 18 -7.56 -26.55 -11.87
C ASN A 18 -6.64 -25.33 -11.81
N LEU A 19 -5.36 -25.51 -12.12
CA LEU A 19 -4.37 -24.42 -12.16
C LEU A 19 -4.77 -23.38 -13.20
N ALA A 20 -5.12 -23.79 -14.41
CA ALA A 20 -5.59 -22.90 -15.47
C ALA A 20 -6.85 -22.13 -15.05
N GLY A 21 -7.81 -22.80 -14.41
CA GLY A 21 -9.01 -22.16 -13.86
C GLY A 21 -8.69 -21.08 -12.83
N ARG A 22 -7.73 -21.33 -11.94
CA ARG A 22 -7.26 -20.37 -10.93
C ARG A 22 -6.56 -19.16 -11.56
N MET A 23 -5.77 -19.41 -12.61
CA MET A 23 -5.10 -18.32 -13.36
C MET A 23 -6.09 -17.39 -14.07
N ASN A 24 -7.25 -17.88 -14.47
CA ASN A 24 -8.28 -17.06 -15.13
C ASN A 24 -8.98 -16.09 -14.17
N ASN A 25 -8.93 -16.32 -12.86
CA ASN A 25 -9.48 -15.40 -11.86
C ASN A 25 -8.59 -15.31 -10.63
N MET A 26 -7.64 -14.42 -10.68
CA MET A 26 -6.74 -14.15 -9.55
C MET A 26 -7.28 -13.09 -8.57
N SER A 27 -8.50 -12.59 -8.73
CA SER A 27 -9.06 -11.53 -7.88
C SER A 27 -8.96 -11.81 -6.38
N PRO A 28 -9.21 -13.03 -5.86
CA PRO A 28 -9.10 -13.31 -4.42
C PRO A 28 -7.66 -13.15 -3.92
N VAL A 29 -6.68 -13.71 -4.62
CA VAL A 29 -5.27 -13.60 -4.22
C VAL A 29 -4.74 -12.18 -4.40
N MET A 30 -5.16 -11.45 -5.45
CA MET A 30 -4.81 -10.05 -5.66
C MET A 30 -5.38 -9.17 -4.54
N ARG A 31 -6.57 -9.46 -4.04
CA ARG A 31 -7.10 -8.77 -2.87
C ARG A 31 -6.22 -8.97 -1.63
N ASN A 32 -5.78 -10.20 -1.36
CA ASN A 32 -4.90 -10.47 -0.22
C ASN A 32 -3.52 -9.82 -0.37
N ILE A 33 -2.96 -9.79 -1.58
CA ILE A 33 -1.74 -9.03 -1.88
C ILE A 33 -1.96 -7.54 -1.56
N GLY A 34 -3.10 -6.98 -1.96
CA GLY A 34 -3.45 -5.61 -1.62
C GLY A 34 -3.55 -5.37 -0.11
N GLU A 35 -4.09 -6.32 0.68
CA GLU A 35 -4.15 -6.22 2.13
C GLU A 35 -2.76 -6.29 2.78
N ILE A 36 -1.82 -7.07 2.22
CA ILE A 36 -0.42 -7.07 2.65
C ILE A 36 0.17 -5.67 2.47
N VAL A 37 -0.03 -5.05 1.30
CA VAL A 37 0.44 -3.68 1.03
C VAL A 37 -0.21 -2.67 1.96
N ARG A 38 -1.52 -2.76 2.19
CA ARG A 38 -2.23 -1.88 3.14
C ARG A 38 -1.67 -2.00 4.55
N THR A 39 -1.42 -3.21 5.00
CA THR A 39 -0.79 -3.47 6.31
C THR A 39 0.63 -2.88 6.37
N SER A 40 1.40 -2.99 5.28
CA SER A 40 2.73 -2.40 5.20
C SER A 40 2.68 -0.86 5.26
N ILE A 41 1.69 -0.24 4.60
CA ILE A 41 1.43 1.21 4.70
C ILE A 41 1.14 1.61 6.16
N GLU A 42 0.27 0.87 6.86
CA GLU A 42 -0.04 1.13 8.26
C GLU A 42 1.20 1.09 9.15
N ARG A 43 2.08 0.10 8.92
CA ARG A 43 3.39 0.00 9.61
C ARG A 43 4.32 1.16 9.27
N ASN A 44 4.28 1.70 8.04
CA ASN A 44 5.04 2.90 7.69
C ASN A 44 4.59 4.10 8.54
N PHE A 45 3.29 4.26 8.78
CA PHE A 45 2.78 5.29 9.68
C PHE A 45 3.19 5.04 11.13
N GLU A 46 3.08 3.81 11.62
CA GLU A 46 3.47 3.44 13.00
C GLU A 46 4.94 3.69 13.28
N ALA A 47 5.78 3.30 12.34
CA ALA A 47 7.22 3.52 12.43
C ALA A 47 7.64 4.97 12.20
N GLY A 48 6.77 5.83 11.64
CA GLY A 48 7.15 7.17 11.21
C GLY A 48 8.10 7.18 10.01
N GLY A 49 7.93 6.21 9.12
CA GLY A 49 8.72 5.97 7.91
C GLY A 49 9.52 4.68 7.96
N ARG A 50 9.54 3.96 6.82
CA ARG A 50 10.39 2.80 6.53
C ARG A 50 10.77 2.84 5.04
N PRO A 51 12.00 2.40 4.64
CA PRO A 51 13.09 2.02 5.53
C PRO A 51 13.61 3.21 6.34
N ASP A 52 13.52 4.43 5.82
CA ASP A 52 14.02 5.65 6.46
C ASP A 52 12.93 6.41 7.19
N LYS A 53 13.32 7.05 8.31
CA LYS A 53 12.42 7.88 9.11
C LYS A 53 12.02 9.15 8.35
N TRP A 54 10.73 9.49 8.41
CA TRP A 54 10.25 10.72 7.80
C TRP A 54 10.70 11.98 8.54
N PRO A 55 10.94 13.07 7.82
CA PRO A 55 11.19 14.37 8.46
C PRO A 55 10.01 14.75 9.34
N LEU A 56 10.29 15.13 10.59
CA LEU A 56 9.26 15.52 11.57
C LEU A 56 8.44 16.71 11.06
N SER A 57 7.14 16.67 11.30
CA SER A 57 6.25 17.80 11.01
C SER A 57 6.45 18.93 12.02
N GLY A 58 6.09 20.17 11.63
CA GLY A 58 6.17 21.34 12.53
C GLY A 58 5.35 21.16 13.80
N ARG A 59 4.19 20.47 13.73
CA ARG A 59 3.40 20.10 14.91
C ARG A 59 4.18 19.19 15.84
N VAL A 60 4.71 18.08 15.31
CA VAL A 60 5.44 17.08 16.12
C VAL A 60 6.67 17.68 16.80
N LYS A 61 7.37 18.61 16.13
CA LYS A 61 8.52 19.32 16.74
C LYS A 61 8.13 20.18 17.94
N LYS A 62 6.90 20.70 17.98
CA LYS A 62 6.42 21.59 19.05
C LYS A 62 5.66 20.86 20.16
N GLU A 63 4.85 19.87 19.80
CA GLU A 63 3.87 19.25 20.68
C GLU A 63 4.11 17.75 20.88
N GLY A 64 5.09 17.19 20.17
CA GLY A 64 5.31 15.76 20.19
C GLY A 64 4.27 15.00 19.35
N GLY A 65 4.16 13.69 19.62
CA GLY A 65 3.28 12.79 18.88
C GLY A 65 3.91 12.29 17.58
N GLN A 66 3.08 11.79 16.67
CA GLN A 66 3.51 11.11 15.48
C GLN A 66 3.23 11.91 14.20
N THR A 67 4.21 11.95 13.29
CA THR A 67 4.08 12.63 11.99
C THR A 67 3.02 11.93 11.15
N LEU A 68 2.14 12.70 10.48
CA LEU A 68 1.01 12.27 9.67
C LEU A 68 -0.11 11.50 10.42
N SER A 69 -0.02 11.36 11.74
CA SER A 69 -0.97 10.58 12.56
C SER A 69 -1.68 11.43 13.62
N ASP A 70 -1.98 12.69 13.32
CA ASP A 70 -2.72 13.58 14.24
C ASP A 70 -4.14 13.05 14.53
N THR A 71 -4.96 12.95 13.50
CA THR A 71 -6.32 12.40 13.58
C THR A 71 -6.41 10.97 13.05
N ALA A 72 -5.30 10.39 12.62
CA ALA A 72 -5.21 9.11 11.90
C ALA A 72 -6.09 9.00 10.63
N ARG A 73 -6.71 10.11 10.17
CA ARG A 73 -7.59 10.11 9.00
C ARG A 73 -6.89 9.60 7.74
N LEU A 74 -5.71 10.13 7.41
CA LEU A 74 -4.94 9.70 6.24
C LEU A 74 -4.56 8.22 6.37
N ARG A 75 -4.06 7.79 7.54
CA ARG A 75 -3.69 6.39 7.78
C ARG A 75 -4.86 5.43 7.55
N ARG A 76 -6.09 5.81 7.93
CA ARG A 76 -7.29 4.97 7.80
C ARG A 76 -8.00 5.10 6.46
N SER A 77 -7.53 5.95 5.55
CA SER A 77 -8.22 6.24 4.30
C SER A 77 -7.88 5.29 3.15
N PHE A 78 -6.95 4.35 3.35
CA PHE A 78 -6.52 3.43 2.31
C PHE A 78 -7.54 2.33 2.07
N THR A 79 -7.84 2.10 0.80
CA THR A 79 -8.73 1.06 0.32
C THR A 79 -7.99 0.11 -0.60
N VAL A 80 -8.46 -1.14 -0.65
CA VAL A 80 -7.89 -2.21 -1.47
C VAL A 80 -8.94 -2.69 -2.47
N ARG A 81 -8.51 -2.94 -3.70
CA ARG A 81 -9.29 -3.60 -4.74
C ARG A 81 -8.45 -4.68 -5.40
N GLY A 82 -8.98 -5.89 -5.47
CA GLY A 82 -8.40 -7.00 -6.22
C GLY A 82 -9.12 -7.16 -7.56
N TYR A 83 -8.34 -7.30 -8.63
CA TYR A 83 -8.79 -7.59 -9.99
C TYR A 83 -8.19 -8.91 -10.44
N PRO A 84 -8.64 -9.50 -11.56
CA PRO A 84 -8.08 -10.76 -12.06
C PRO A 84 -6.58 -10.73 -12.36
N ASP A 85 -6.03 -9.54 -12.65
CA ASP A 85 -4.66 -9.32 -13.12
C ASP A 85 -3.82 -8.39 -12.23
N ARG A 86 -4.45 -7.70 -11.26
CA ARG A 86 -3.76 -6.70 -10.43
C ARG A 86 -4.45 -6.45 -9.08
N ALA A 87 -3.69 -5.92 -8.15
CA ALA A 87 -4.17 -5.32 -6.91
C ALA A 87 -4.00 -3.80 -6.97
N GLU A 88 -5.00 -3.07 -6.51
CA GLU A 88 -4.92 -1.61 -6.36
C GLU A 88 -5.09 -1.24 -4.89
N VAL A 89 -4.13 -0.46 -4.37
CA VAL A 89 -4.17 0.12 -3.03
C VAL A 89 -4.04 1.62 -3.16
N GLY A 90 -4.99 2.35 -2.63
CA GLY A 90 -5.02 3.80 -2.80
C GLY A 90 -5.89 4.52 -1.78
N THR A 91 -5.87 5.83 -1.84
CA THR A 91 -6.67 6.72 -1.00
C THR A 91 -7.22 7.88 -1.80
N ASN A 92 -8.40 8.35 -1.43
CA ASN A 92 -9.01 9.58 -1.95
C ASN A 92 -8.75 10.81 -1.06
N ASP A 93 -7.89 10.69 -0.03
CA ASP A 93 -7.56 11.85 0.81
C ASP A 93 -6.72 12.84 0.00
N ILE A 94 -7.24 14.05 -0.17
CA ILE A 94 -6.61 15.14 -0.94
C ILE A 94 -5.20 15.48 -0.46
N LYS A 95 -4.88 15.21 0.80
CA LYS A 95 -3.56 15.48 1.39
C LYS A 95 -2.52 14.40 1.05
N ALA A 96 -2.96 13.24 0.56
CA ALA A 96 -2.08 12.11 0.32
C ALA A 96 -0.95 12.45 -0.65
N ALA A 97 -1.28 13.00 -1.81
CA ALA A 97 -0.30 13.30 -2.85
C ALA A 97 0.82 14.23 -2.38
N ILE A 98 0.48 15.34 -1.69
CA ILE A 98 1.48 16.29 -1.21
C ILE A 98 2.38 15.71 -0.11
N HIS A 99 1.88 14.78 0.68
CA HIS A 99 2.69 14.12 1.70
C HIS A 99 3.52 12.98 1.13
N GLN A 100 3.00 12.23 0.16
CA GLN A 100 3.73 11.16 -0.53
C GLN A 100 4.94 11.70 -1.30
N LEU A 101 4.70 12.74 -2.10
CA LEU A 101 5.67 13.25 -3.06
C LEU A 101 6.44 14.49 -2.58
N GLY A 102 5.94 15.13 -1.53
CA GLY A 102 6.41 16.45 -1.14
C GLY A 102 5.96 17.54 -2.12
N GLY A 103 6.36 18.77 -1.84
CA GLY A 103 6.06 19.89 -2.75
C GLY A 103 5.90 21.22 -2.03
N ILE A 104 5.46 22.23 -2.77
CA ILE A 104 5.24 23.58 -2.28
C ILE A 104 3.76 23.93 -2.38
N ILE A 105 3.17 24.30 -1.25
CA ILE A 105 1.81 24.82 -1.18
C ILE A 105 1.89 26.35 -1.21
N ARG A 106 1.20 26.97 -2.14
CA ARG A 106 1.09 28.43 -2.29
C ARG A 106 -0.36 28.88 -2.14
N ALA A 107 -0.55 30.07 -1.61
CA ALA A 107 -1.87 30.69 -1.60
C ALA A 107 -2.31 31.01 -3.04
N LYS A 108 -3.54 30.61 -3.42
CA LYS A 108 -4.08 30.85 -4.78
C LYS A 108 -4.84 32.19 -4.85
N ASN A 109 -5.81 32.40 -3.95
CA ASN A 109 -6.75 33.53 -4.01
C ASN A 109 -6.62 34.48 -2.82
N LYS A 110 -5.60 34.29 -1.97
CA LYS A 110 -5.33 35.12 -0.79
C LYS A 110 -3.83 35.46 -0.76
N PRO A 111 -3.43 36.57 -0.14
CA PRO A 111 -2.02 36.95 -0.08
C PRO A 111 -1.17 35.99 0.75
N PHE A 112 -1.79 35.23 1.66
CA PHE A 112 -1.09 34.31 2.55
C PHE A 112 -1.89 33.02 2.79
N LEU A 113 -1.17 31.93 3.05
CA LEU A 113 -1.67 30.73 3.71
C LEU A 113 -1.80 31.03 5.20
N LYS A 114 -2.95 30.74 5.79
CA LYS A 114 -3.19 30.85 7.23
C LYS A 114 -3.50 29.46 7.80
N PHE A 115 -2.70 29.00 8.74
CA PHE A 115 -2.85 27.68 9.36
C PHE A 115 -2.32 27.69 10.79
N LYS A 116 -2.74 26.69 11.58
CA LYS A 116 -2.25 26.50 12.94
C LYS A 116 -1.06 25.53 12.97
N ILE A 117 -0.08 25.84 13.82
CA ILE A 117 0.94 24.90 14.29
C ILE A 117 0.81 24.88 15.80
N GLY A 118 0.21 23.84 16.35
CA GLY A 118 -0.26 23.82 17.72
C GLY A 118 -1.31 24.90 17.96
N ASN A 119 -1.17 25.68 19.02
CA ASN A 119 -2.08 26.76 19.34
C ASN A 119 -1.75 28.10 18.65
N GLN A 120 -0.67 28.16 17.86
CA GLN A 120 -0.25 29.39 17.20
C GLN A 120 -0.72 29.49 15.76
N TRP A 121 -1.32 30.62 15.39
CA TRP A 121 -1.62 30.95 14.01
C TRP A 121 -0.35 31.41 13.28
N VAL A 122 -0.14 30.81 12.10
CA VAL A 122 1.00 31.12 11.23
C VAL A 122 0.48 31.58 9.87
N GLN A 123 1.12 32.62 9.33
CA GLN A 123 0.86 33.11 7.98
C GLN A 123 2.15 33.01 7.15
N LYS A 124 2.05 32.41 5.96
CA LYS A 124 3.17 32.29 5.02
C LYS A 124 2.68 32.42 3.58
N LYS A 125 3.50 33.00 2.71
CA LYS A 125 3.22 33.05 1.26
C LYS A 125 3.25 31.65 0.66
N GLU A 126 4.18 30.83 1.12
CA GLU A 126 4.31 29.42 0.70
C GLU A 126 4.78 28.55 1.85
N VAL A 127 4.50 27.25 1.76
CA VAL A 127 4.96 26.22 2.69
C VAL A 127 5.52 25.05 1.89
N ARG A 128 6.76 24.69 2.18
CA ARG A 128 7.40 23.50 1.63
C ARG A 128 7.06 22.28 2.50
N ILE A 129 6.47 21.28 1.90
CA ILE A 129 6.16 19.99 2.52
C ILE A 129 7.23 18.99 2.05
N PRO A 130 8.01 18.39 2.95
CA PRO A 130 8.95 17.34 2.56
C PRO A 130 8.18 16.07 2.19
N ALA A 131 8.74 15.29 1.25
CA ALA A 131 8.22 13.98 0.93
C ALA A 131 8.27 13.06 2.15
N ARG A 132 7.23 12.25 2.31
CA ARG A 132 7.09 11.22 3.33
C ARG A 132 6.41 10.02 2.69
N PRO A 133 7.17 9.22 1.94
CA PRO A 133 6.60 8.12 1.20
C PRO A 133 6.05 7.06 2.16
N PHE A 134 4.74 6.90 2.15
CA PHE A 134 4.01 5.88 2.92
C PHE A 134 3.44 4.79 2.03
N LEU A 135 3.11 5.12 0.77
CA LEU A 135 2.61 4.18 -0.22
C LEU A 135 3.81 3.54 -0.94
N MET A 136 4.35 2.52 -0.33
CA MET A 136 5.48 1.73 -0.82
C MET A 136 5.32 0.28 -0.43
N VAL A 137 5.77 -0.61 -1.31
CA VAL A 137 6.01 -2.02 -1.00
C VAL A 137 7.40 -2.13 -0.39
N GLN A 138 7.53 -2.82 0.73
CA GLN A 138 8.82 -3.06 1.40
C GLN A 138 9.37 -4.42 0.95
N ASP A 139 10.69 -4.60 1.05
CA ASP A 139 11.33 -5.86 0.67
C ASP A 139 10.79 -7.05 1.46
N GLU A 140 10.42 -6.85 2.72
CA GLU A 140 9.81 -7.85 3.60
C GLU A 140 8.38 -8.27 3.20
N ASP A 141 7.74 -7.54 2.29
CA ASP A 141 6.37 -7.84 1.83
C ASP A 141 6.38 -8.86 0.68
N TRP A 142 7.43 -8.88 -0.15
CA TRP A 142 7.55 -9.77 -1.30
C TRP A 142 7.46 -11.27 -0.95
N PRO A 143 8.18 -11.77 0.08
CA PRO A 143 8.05 -13.19 0.45
C PRO A 143 6.62 -13.58 0.84
N LYS A 144 5.89 -12.68 1.53
CA LYS A 144 4.49 -12.93 1.91
C LYS A 144 3.59 -13.00 0.69
N MET A 145 3.74 -12.07 -0.26
CA MET A 145 2.98 -12.06 -1.50
C MET A 145 3.23 -13.35 -2.32
N THR A 146 4.50 -13.76 -2.42
CA THR A 146 4.89 -14.99 -3.12
C THR A 146 4.31 -16.23 -2.45
N GLN A 147 4.30 -16.28 -1.13
CA GLN A 147 3.70 -17.37 -0.35
C GLN A 147 2.19 -17.48 -0.60
N TYR A 148 1.46 -16.35 -0.61
CA TYR A 148 0.02 -16.34 -0.90
C TYR A 148 -0.27 -16.77 -2.33
N LEU A 149 0.52 -16.32 -3.31
CA LEU A 149 0.42 -16.78 -4.69
C LEU A 149 0.63 -18.29 -4.81
N GLY A 150 1.70 -18.81 -4.21
CA GLY A 150 1.99 -20.25 -4.22
C GLY A 150 0.87 -21.07 -3.60
N LYS A 151 0.36 -20.65 -2.46
CA LYS A 151 -0.77 -21.31 -1.78
C LYS A 151 -2.03 -21.30 -2.63
N TYR A 152 -2.36 -20.19 -3.26
CA TYR A 152 -3.52 -20.09 -4.15
C TYR A 152 -3.41 -21.06 -5.34
N PHE A 153 -2.24 -21.14 -5.96
CA PHE A 153 -2.04 -22.03 -7.11
C PHE A 153 -2.06 -23.50 -6.73
N ILE A 154 -1.48 -23.88 -5.59
CA ILE A 154 -1.39 -25.28 -5.16
C ILE A 154 -2.70 -25.73 -4.51
N GLU A 155 -3.21 -24.99 -3.54
CA GLU A 155 -4.34 -25.39 -2.70
C GLU A 155 -5.68 -24.81 -3.17
N GLY A 156 -5.69 -23.71 -3.92
CA GLY A 156 -6.90 -22.98 -4.32
C GLY A 156 -7.55 -22.17 -3.20
N THR A 157 -6.86 -22.05 -2.06
CA THR A 157 -7.31 -21.28 -0.90
C THR A 157 -6.52 -19.99 -0.76
N VAL A 158 -7.14 -18.95 -0.20
CA VAL A 158 -6.54 -17.61 0.05
C VAL A 158 -6.72 -17.20 1.49
#